data_e7a50ec14589e352d6bd713437537a6b
#
_entry.id   e7a50ec14589e352d6bd713437537a6b
#
_cell.length_a   1.000
_cell.length_b   1.000
_cell.length_c   1.000
_cell.angle_alpha   90.00
_cell.angle_beta   90.00
_cell.angle_gamma   90.00
#
_symmetry.space_group_name_H-M   'P 1'
#
loop_
_entity.id
_entity.type
_entity.pdbx_description
1 polymer ?
#
loop_
_entity_poly.entity_id
_entity_poly.type
_entity_poly.pdbx_seq_one_letter_code
_entity_poly.pdbx_strand_id
1 'polypeptide(L)'
;MIGPQLQVEDLLPHRYPFLFVDRVIALEGGRSANGTYQADGAHPFMNRSGERAIFPSLLLVEALGQVAALAIRARPVVASGDRRPQGFLVRVDHCRFDRAVYAGETLILSARLLASYGPLHKFDAHGEVDGRPVVQANITLYLGD
;
A
#
# COMPACT_ATOMS: atom_id res chain seq x y z
N MET A 1 -12.52 -7.20 14.63
CA MET A 1 -12.80 -5.93 15.28
C MET A 1 -11.53 -5.10 15.32
N ILE A 2 -11.58 -3.94 14.71
CA ILE A 2 -10.45 -3.02 14.73
C ILE A 2 -10.49 -2.34 16.11
N GLY A 3 -9.44 -2.50 16.90
CA GLY A 3 -9.29 -1.80 18.16
C GLY A 3 -9.18 -0.28 17.93
N PRO A 4 -8.78 0.49 18.95
CA PRO A 4 -8.66 1.94 18.80
C PRO A 4 -7.87 2.26 17.52
N GLN A 5 -8.37 3.21 16.74
CA GLN A 5 -7.93 3.52 15.38
C GLN A 5 -6.42 3.42 15.21
N LEU A 6 -6.02 2.37 14.51
CA LEU A 6 -4.63 2.17 14.16
C LEU A 6 -4.25 3.22 13.12
N GLN A 7 -3.34 4.09 13.48
CA GLN A 7 -2.83 5.10 12.55
C GLN A 7 -1.83 4.45 11.60
N VAL A 8 -1.92 4.78 10.32
CA VAL A 8 -1.02 4.23 9.30
C VAL A 8 0.45 4.52 9.67
N GLU A 9 0.72 5.70 10.20
CA GLU A 9 2.06 6.13 10.60
C GLU A 9 2.64 5.30 11.75
N ASP A 10 1.82 4.60 12.51
CA ASP A 10 2.30 3.72 13.57
C ASP A 10 2.90 2.44 13.00
N LEU A 11 2.47 2.05 11.81
CA LEU A 11 2.90 0.81 11.16
C LEU A 11 3.90 1.04 10.03
N LEU A 12 3.80 2.17 9.33
CA LEU A 12 4.65 2.49 8.18
C LEU A 12 5.63 3.61 8.53
N PRO A 13 6.89 3.51 8.09
CA PRO A 13 7.87 4.60 8.25
C PRO A 13 7.62 5.75 7.27
N HIS A 14 6.80 5.50 6.25
CA HIS A 14 6.51 6.46 5.18
C HIS A 14 5.80 7.69 5.74
N ARG A 15 6.09 8.85 5.14
CA ARG A 15 5.48 10.13 5.51
C ARG A 15 5.16 10.92 4.25
N TYR A 16 4.19 11.83 4.37
CA TYR A 16 3.87 12.74 3.27
C TYR A 16 5.15 13.42 2.75
N PRO A 17 5.36 13.54 1.44
CA PRO A 17 4.41 13.24 0.36
C PRO A 17 4.51 11.80 -0.21
N PHE A 18 5.24 10.91 0.43
CA PHE A 18 5.45 9.54 -0.03
C PHE A 18 4.73 8.51 0.85
N LEU A 19 3.59 8.89 1.41
CA LEU A 19 2.67 7.99 2.10
C LEU A 19 1.38 7.91 1.29
N PHE A 20 1.03 6.72 0.82
CA PHE A 20 -0.06 6.50 -0.13
C PHE A 20 -1.18 5.62 0.44
N VAL A 21 -1.33 5.60 1.73
CA VAL A 21 -2.47 4.99 2.42
C VAL A 21 -2.94 5.98 3.46
N ASP A 22 -4.19 6.42 3.34
CA ASP A 22 -4.76 7.37 4.29
C ASP A 22 -5.31 6.67 5.52
N ARG A 23 -6.03 5.57 5.32
CA ARG A 23 -6.67 4.83 6.41
C ARG A 23 -6.68 3.35 6.12
N VAL A 24 -6.63 2.56 7.18
CA VAL A 24 -6.83 1.12 7.13
C VAL A 24 -8.31 0.83 7.30
N ILE A 25 -8.90 0.10 6.34
CA ILE A 25 -10.31 -0.29 6.38
C ILE A 25 -10.46 -1.65 7.07
N ALA A 26 -9.60 -2.59 6.73
CA ALA A 26 -9.62 -3.94 7.27
C ALA A 26 -8.19 -4.46 7.37
N LEU A 27 -7.93 -5.23 8.41
CA LEU A 27 -6.59 -5.71 8.68
C LEU A 27 -6.66 -7.07 9.36
N GLU A 28 -6.04 -8.06 8.73
CA GLU A 28 -5.81 -9.36 9.34
C GLU A 28 -4.30 -9.58 9.38
N GLY A 29 -3.72 -9.37 10.56
CA GLY A 29 -2.26 -9.37 10.75
C GLY A 29 -1.60 -10.64 10.26
N GLY A 30 -0.59 -10.48 9.41
CA GLY A 30 0.11 -11.59 8.78
C GLY A 30 -0.59 -12.19 7.58
N ARG A 31 -1.74 -11.65 7.14
CA ARG A 31 -2.51 -12.21 6.02
C ARG A 31 -2.93 -11.20 4.98
N SER A 32 -3.65 -10.16 5.39
CA SER A 32 -4.22 -9.22 4.44
C SER A 32 -4.45 -7.85 5.04
N ALA A 33 -4.52 -6.86 4.18
CA ALA A 33 -4.88 -5.50 4.56
C ALA A 33 -5.64 -4.83 3.43
N ASN A 34 -6.55 -3.95 3.80
CA ASN A 34 -7.28 -3.07 2.89
C ASN A 34 -7.16 -1.65 3.41
N GLY A 35 -6.90 -0.73 2.52
CA GLY A 35 -6.77 0.67 2.88
C GLY A 35 -7.36 1.59 1.82
N THR A 36 -7.48 2.87 2.15
CA THR A 36 -7.93 3.90 1.21
C THR A 36 -6.86 4.94 1.01
N TYR A 37 -6.85 5.52 -0.19
CA TYR A 37 -6.01 6.67 -0.50
C TYR A 37 -6.75 7.60 -1.46
N GLN A 38 -6.71 8.90 -1.17
CA GLN A 38 -7.22 9.91 -2.08
C GLN A 38 -6.12 10.94 -2.32
N ALA A 39 -5.66 11.01 -3.57
CA ALA A 39 -4.64 11.99 -3.94
C ALA A 39 -5.30 13.33 -4.22
N ASP A 40 -4.84 14.35 -3.51
CA ASP A 40 -5.25 15.74 -3.69
C ASP A 40 -4.63 16.30 -4.98
N GLY A 41 -5.36 17.18 -5.67
CA GLY A 41 -4.85 17.84 -6.87
C GLY A 41 -3.61 18.68 -6.63
N ALA A 42 -3.36 19.11 -5.41
CA ALA A 42 -2.17 19.87 -5.02
C ALA A 42 -0.98 18.98 -4.65
N HIS A 43 -1.15 17.67 -4.65
CA HIS A 43 -0.08 16.74 -4.31
C HIS A 43 1.14 16.95 -5.22
N PRO A 44 2.37 17.01 -4.67
CA PRO A 44 3.56 17.40 -5.46
C PRO A 44 3.90 16.43 -6.60
N PHE A 45 3.47 15.16 -6.52
CA PHE A 45 3.77 14.18 -7.57
C PHE A 45 2.70 14.10 -8.65
N MET A 46 1.60 14.86 -8.53
CA MET A 46 0.56 14.89 -9.56
C MET A 46 1.09 15.34 -10.90
N ASN A 47 0.72 14.63 -11.96
CA ASN A 47 0.98 15.04 -13.33
C ASN A 47 -0.15 15.97 -13.79
N ARG A 48 0.18 17.24 -14.03
CA ARG A 48 -0.77 18.29 -14.40
C ARG A 48 -0.65 18.73 -15.85
N SER A 49 -0.04 17.92 -16.70
CA SER A 49 0.18 18.30 -18.10
C SER A 49 -1.10 18.26 -18.94
N GLY A 50 -2.16 17.56 -18.46
CA GLY A 50 -3.46 17.47 -19.13
C GLY A 50 -4.52 18.29 -18.42
N GLU A 51 -5.78 18.16 -18.90
CA GLU A 51 -6.93 18.85 -18.31
C GLU A 51 -7.23 18.37 -16.88
N ARG A 52 -6.96 17.09 -16.60
CA ARG A 52 -7.15 16.51 -15.28
C ARG A 52 -5.80 16.06 -14.74
N ALA A 53 -5.56 16.38 -13.47
CA ALA A 53 -4.36 15.92 -12.80
C ALA A 53 -4.43 14.39 -12.61
N ILE A 54 -3.34 13.72 -12.96
CA ILE A 54 -3.23 12.26 -12.91
C ILE A 54 -2.22 11.85 -11.86
N PHE A 55 -2.61 10.90 -11.03
CA PHE A 55 -1.67 10.29 -10.08
C PHE A 55 -0.73 9.35 -10.85
N PRO A 56 0.60 9.47 -10.70
CA PRO A 56 1.55 8.65 -11.49
C PRO A 56 1.33 7.15 -11.27
N SER A 57 1.26 6.39 -12.37
CA SER A 57 0.98 4.95 -12.30
C SER A 57 2.03 4.19 -11.48
N LEU A 58 3.30 4.58 -11.56
CA LEU A 58 4.34 3.93 -10.77
C LEU A 58 4.11 4.07 -9.26
N LEU A 59 3.49 5.17 -8.82
CA LEU A 59 3.18 5.37 -7.42
C LEU A 59 2.00 4.51 -6.97
N LEU A 60 1.17 4.01 -7.90
CA LEU A 60 0.16 3.01 -7.57
C LEU A 60 0.81 1.71 -7.09
N VAL A 61 1.93 1.32 -7.71
CA VAL A 61 2.69 0.14 -7.29
C VAL A 61 3.27 0.35 -5.89
N GLU A 62 3.79 1.54 -5.62
CA GLU A 62 4.28 1.88 -4.28
C GLU A 62 3.14 1.82 -3.25
N ALA A 63 1.96 2.31 -3.60
CA ALA A 63 0.78 2.24 -2.73
C ALA A 63 0.41 0.78 -2.42
N LEU A 64 0.49 -0.12 -3.41
CA LEU A 64 0.28 -1.56 -3.19
C LEU A 64 1.32 -2.12 -2.22
N GLY A 65 2.57 -1.71 -2.36
CA GLY A 65 3.64 -2.12 -1.44
C GLY A 65 3.37 -1.66 -0.01
N GLN A 66 2.86 -0.46 0.14
CA GLN A 66 2.54 0.08 1.46
C GLN A 66 1.39 -0.66 2.13
N VAL A 67 0.31 -0.96 1.40
CA VAL A 67 -0.80 -1.72 1.98
C VAL A 67 -0.38 -3.16 2.32
N ALA A 68 0.48 -3.76 1.50
CA ALA A 68 1.03 -5.08 1.81
C ALA A 68 1.90 -5.04 3.08
N ALA A 69 2.72 -4.01 3.22
CA ALA A 69 3.54 -3.84 4.42
C ALA A 69 2.69 -3.71 5.69
N LEU A 70 1.53 -3.07 5.59
CA LEU A 70 0.60 -2.99 6.72
C LEU A 70 0.20 -4.38 7.22
N ALA A 71 -0.11 -5.29 6.30
CA ALA A 71 -0.52 -6.65 6.67
C ALA A 71 0.56 -7.37 7.47
N ILE A 72 1.82 -7.23 7.09
CA ILE A 72 2.93 -7.89 7.77
C ILE A 72 3.28 -7.18 9.07
N ARG A 73 3.32 -5.85 9.06
CA ARG A 73 3.73 -5.05 10.23
C ARG A 73 2.69 -5.06 11.35
N ALA A 74 1.47 -5.44 11.05
CA ALA A 74 0.41 -5.57 12.04
C ALA A 74 0.51 -6.84 12.88
N ARG A 75 1.50 -7.69 12.63
CA ARG A 75 1.77 -8.84 13.50
C ARG A 75 2.13 -8.35 14.89
N PRO A 76 1.71 -9.08 15.95
CA PRO A 76 2.18 -8.77 17.29
C PRO A 76 3.70 -8.76 17.30
N VAL A 77 4.28 -7.61 17.64
CA VAL A 77 5.72 -7.53 17.80
C VAL A 77 6.07 -8.19 19.11
N VAL A 78 6.69 -9.35 19.06
CA VAL A 78 7.33 -9.92 20.23
C VAL A 78 8.58 -9.09 20.44
N ALA A 79 8.44 -8.11 21.29
CA ALA A 79 9.35 -7.01 21.25
C ALA A 79 10.54 -7.12 22.15
N SER A 80 11.64 -6.75 21.62
CA SER A 80 12.67 -6.06 22.35
C SER A 80 12.91 -4.72 21.63
N GLY A 81 12.19 -3.69 22.05
CA GLY A 81 12.39 -2.33 21.55
C GLY A 81 11.60 -1.95 20.32
N ASP A 82 11.52 -0.66 20.09
CA ASP A 82 10.68 -0.01 19.09
C ASP A 82 11.22 -0.11 17.65
N ARG A 83 12.10 -1.06 17.37
CA ARG A 83 12.67 -1.20 16.03
C ARG A 83 11.78 -2.07 15.15
N ARG A 84 11.10 -1.43 14.25
CA ARG A 84 10.46 -2.13 13.15
C ARG A 84 11.48 -2.44 12.07
N PRO A 85 11.47 -3.66 11.51
CA PRO A 85 12.38 -4.01 10.42
C PRO A 85 12.20 -3.08 9.25
N GLN A 86 13.29 -2.73 8.57
CA GLN A 86 13.20 -2.00 7.32
C GLN A 86 12.60 -2.91 6.25
N GLY A 87 11.73 -2.33 5.43
CA GLY A 87 11.09 -3.03 4.35
C GLY A 87 11.45 -2.46 3.00
N PHE A 88 11.60 -3.35 2.02
CA PHE A 88 11.90 -2.97 0.64
C PHE A 88 10.98 -3.71 -0.31
N LEU A 89 10.49 -2.98 -1.32
CA LEU A 89 9.84 -3.61 -2.47
C LEU A 89 10.94 -4.15 -3.38
N VAL A 90 11.06 -5.47 -3.46
CA VAL A 90 12.19 -6.09 -4.18
C VAL A 90 11.78 -6.70 -5.51
N ARG A 91 10.50 -6.94 -5.73
CA ARG A 91 10.04 -7.54 -6.97
C ARG A 91 8.59 -7.20 -7.25
N VAL A 92 8.30 -6.94 -8.52
CA VAL A 92 6.95 -6.72 -9.04
C VAL A 92 6.77 -7.64 -10.24
N ASP A 93 5.76 -8.52 -10.18
CA ASP A 93 5.43 -9.43 -11.28
C ASP A 93 3.99 -9.21 -11.72
N HIS A 94 3.72 -9.48 -13.00
CA HIS A 94 2.36 -9.45 -13.55
C HIS A 94 1.64 -8.15 -13.24
N CYS A 95 2.35 -7.03 -13.34
CA CYS A 95 1.77 -5.72 -13.09
C CYS A 95 0.94 -5.28 -14.29
N ARG A 96 -0.31 -4.90 -14.01
CA ARG A 96 -1.22 -4.39 -15.02
C ARG A 96 -1.87 -3.11 -14.52
N PHE A 97 -1.85 -2.10 -15.39
CA PHE A 97 -2.57 -0.84 -15.15
C PHE A 97 -3.77 -0.81 -16.06
N ASP A 98 -4.97 -0.74 -15.48
CA ASP A 98 -6.21 -0.79 -16.24
C ASP A 98 -6.70 0.60 -16.64
N ARG A 99 -6.41 1.61 -15.83
CA ARG A 99 -6.75 3.00 -16.13
C ARG A 99 -5.97 3.96 -15.24
N ALA A 100 -5.96 5.22 -15.65
CA ALA A 100 -5.39 6.30 -14.84
C ALA A 100 -6.25 6.58 -13.61
N VAL A 101 -5.60 7.04 -12.54
CA VAL A 101 -6.26 7.55 -11.34
C VAL A 101 -6.12 9.07 -11.33
N TYR A 102 -7.26 9.76 -11.22
CA TYR A 102 -7.29 11.21 -11.26
C TYR A 102 -7.37 11.80 -9.85
N ALA A 103 -6.92 13.04 -9.74
CA ALA A 103 -7.00 13.78 -8.48
C ALA A 103 -8.44 13.77 -7.95
N GLY A 104 -8.59 13.54 -6.65
CA GLY A 104 -9.88 13.49 -5.97
C GLY A 104 -10.58 12.14 -5.99
N GLU A 105 -10.13 11.20 -6.83
CA GLU A 105 -10.69 9.85 -6.80
C GLU A 105 -10.19 9.09 -5.58
N THR A 106 -11.07 8.29 -5.00
CA THR A 106 -10.71 7.44 -3.85
C THR A 106 -10.29 6.07 -4.33
N LEU A 107 -9.05 5.72 -4.01
CA LEU A 107 -8.46 4.43 -4.35
C LEU A 107 -8.67 3.47 -3.19
N ILE A 108 -9.20 2.30 -3.46
CA ILE A 108 -9.30 1.21 -2.49
C ILE A 108 -8.18 0.23 -2.80
N LEU A 109 -7.30 0.04 -1.83
CA LEU A 109 -6.12 -0.80 -1.96
C LEU A 109 -6.30 -2.09 -1.17
N SER A 110 -5.87 -3.19 -1.74
CA SER A 110 -5.98 -4.52 -1.11
C SER A 110 -4.70 -5.31 -1.34
N ALA A 111 -4.26 -6.03 -0.32
CA ALA A 111 -3.13 -6.94 -0.43
C ALA A 111 -3.38 -8.18 0.41
N ARG A 112 -3.08 -9.34 -0.17
CA ARG A 112 -3.24 -10.64 0.47
C ARG A 112 -1.96 -11.43 0.34
N LEU A 113 -1.46 -11.92 1.48
CA LEU A 113 -0.24 -12.72 1.50
C LEU A 113 -0.46 -14.05 0.80
N LEU A 114 0.40 -14.37 -0.15
CA LEU A 114 0.41 -15.65 -0.87
C LEU A 114 1.40 -16.63 -0.27
N ALA A 115 2.60 -16.16 0.08
CA ALA A 115 3.66 -17.01 0.59
C ALA A 115 4.73 -16.17 1.28
N SER A 116 5.43 -16.79 2.22
CA SER A 116 6.59 -16.20 2.88
C SER A 116 7.76 -17.17 2.81
N TYR A 117 8.93 -16.63 2.50
CA TYR A 117 10.19 -17.37 2.42
C TYR A 117 11.24 -16.60 3.22
N GLY A 118 11.36 -16.92 4.52
CA GLY A 118 12.19 -16.12 5.40
C GLY A 118 11.72 -14.67 5.45
N PRO A 119 12.58 -13.70 5.15
CA PRO A 119 12.21 -12.28 5.17
C PRO A 119 11.47 -11.83 3.92
N LEU A 120 11.26 -12.70 2.93
CA LEU A 120 10.55 -12.37 1.70
C LEU A 120 9.08 -12.73 1.82
N HIS A 121 8.21 -11.78 1.47
CA HIS A 121 6.76 -11.95 1.56
C HIS A 121 6.13 -11.57 0.22
N LYS A 122 5.45 -12.53 -0.39
CA LYS A 122 4.81 -12.35 -1.69
C LYS A 122 3.31 -12.11 -1.51
N PHE A 123 2.81 -11.07 -2.15
CA PHE A 123 1.41 -10.65 -2.05
C PHE A 123 0.76 -10.59 -3.43
N ASP A 124 -0.53 -10.91 -3.45
CA ASP A 124 -1.43 -10.53 -4.52
C ASP A 124 -2.07 -9.20 -4.10
N ALA A 125 -1.87 -8.16 -4.90
CA ALA A 125 -2.30 -6.82 -4.55
C ALA A 125 -3.02 -6.13 -5.69
N HIS A 126 -4.01 -5.34 -5.36
CA HIS A 126 -4.76 -4.60 -6.37
C HIS A 126 -5.33 -3.30 -5.80
N GLY A 127 -5.65 -2.38 -6.71
CA GLY A 127 -6.34 -1.15 -6.38
C GLY A 127 -7.50 -0.92 -7.31
N GLU A 128 -8.55 -0.31 -6.79
CA GLU A 128 -9.75 -0.01 -7.55
C GLU A 128 -10.31 1.37 -7.21
N VAL A 129 -11.06 1.95 -8.15
CA VAL A 129 -11.81 3.19 -7.97
C VAL A 129 -13.23 2.92 -8.41
N ASP A 130 -14.21 3.20 -7.55
CA ASP A 130 -15.63 2.97 -7.81
C ASP A 130 -15.93 1.53 -8.25
N GLY A 131 -15.26 0.55 -7.63
CA GLY A 131 -15.45 -0.86 -7.94
C GLY A 131 -14.80 -1.32 -9.23
N ARG A 132 -14.04 -0.47 -9.91
CA ARG A 132 -13.34 -0.82 -11.17
C ARG A 132 -11.85 -0.93 -10.94
N PRO A 133 -11.21 -2.00 -11.44
CA PRO A 133 -9.78 -2.15 -11.25
C PRO A 133 -8.98 -1.04 -11.93
N VAL A 134 -7.94 -0.58 -11.26
CA VAL A 134 -7.00 0.40 -11.82
C VAL A 134 -5.58 -0.17 -11.88
N VAL A 135 -5.22 -1.02 -10.94
CA VAL A 135 -3.88 -1.63 -10.90
C VAL A 135 -3.98 -3.00 -10.24
N GLN A 136 -3.17 -3.93 -10.72
CA GLN A 136 -3.02 -5.26 -10.14
C GLN A 136 -1.58 -5.71 -10.30
N ALA A 137 -1.02 -6.35 -9.29
CA ALA A 137 0.33 -6.88 -9.34
C ALA A 137 0.56 -7.95 -8.27
N ASN A 138 1.52 -8.83 -8.54
CA ASN A 138 2.13 -9.64 -7.51
C ASN A 138 3.38 -8.89 -7.05
N ILE A 139 3.46 -8.60 -5.77
CA ILE A 139 4.58 -7.87 -5.22
C ILE A 139 5.29 -8.70 -4.15
N THR A 140 6.60 -8.56 -4.09
CA THR A 140 7.40 -9.21 -3.07
C THR A 140 8.11 -8.14 -2.24
N LEU A 141 7.89 -8.21 -0.94
CA LEU A 141 8.53 -7.34 0.03
C LEU A 141 9.62 -8.10 0.77
N TYR A 142 10.72 -7.42 1.02
CA TYR A 142 11.72 -7.85 1.99
C TYR A 142 11.44 -7.11 3.30
N LEU A 143 11.22 -7.87 4.36
CA LEU A 143 11.09 -7.33 5.71
C LEU A 143 12.08 -8.10 6.59
N GLY A 144 13.28 -7.55 6.70
CA GLY A 144 14.35 -8.14 7.48
C GLY A 144 14.37 -7.61 8.91
N ASP A 145 15.10 -8.31 9.76
CA ASP A 145 15.35 -7.89 11.14
C ASP A 145 16.32 -6.70 11.21
#